data_36bb9b1d13840552aab49fc57205ab76
#
_entry.id   36bb9b1d13840552aab49fc57205ab76
#
_cell.length_a   1.000
_cell.length_b   1.000
_cell.length_c   1.000
_cell.angle_alpha   90.00
_cell.angle_beta   90.00
_cell.angle_gamma   90.00
#
_symmetry.space_group_name_H-M   'P 1'
#
loop_
_entity.id
_entity.type
_entity.pdbx_description
1 polymer ?
#
loop_
_entity_poly.entity_id
_entity_poly.type
_entity_poly.pdbx_seq_one_letter_code
_entity_poly.pdbx_strand_id
1 'polypeptide(L)'
;MNNPRNNIASNLRFLRSQNRMSQEEAAEKIGVTRQAVAKWENGDSLPDILNCEALAELYDVSLNDLVQYDPEDEGMPIPPKNKHLFGVVTLGERGQIVLPKTARDIFKLQPGDTLVVLGDTNPATPGMALVDSQSFLRMTGHAVESIFREKGDN
;
A
#
# COMPACT_ATOMS: atom_id res chain seq x y z
N MET A 1 3.24 -16.76 -19.68
CA MET A 1 4.17 -15.65 -19.34
C MET A 1 3.42 -14.37 -19.57
N ASN A 2 3.07 -13.66 -18.51
CA ASN A 2 2.45 -12.34 -18.65
C ASN A 2 3.45 -11.38 -19.32
N ASN A 3 3.01 -10.75 -20.39
CA ASN A 3 3.84 -9.76 -21.08
C ASN A 3 3.86 -8.49 -20.20
N PRO A 4 5.01 -8.05 -19.65
CA PRO A 4 5.07 -6.87 -18.78
C PRO A 4 4.49 -5.59 -19.43
N ARG A 5 4.39 -5.56 -20.76
CA ARG A 5 3.74 -4.47 -21.49
C ARG A 5 2.24 -4.37 -21.24
N ASN A 6 1.57 -5.50 -21.03
CA ASN A 6 0.12 -5.49 -20.77
C ASN A 6 -0.18 -5.01 -19.36
N ASN A 7 0.68 -5.31 -18.39
CA ASN A 7 0.46 -4.91 -17.00
C ASN A 7 0.56 -3.39 -16.84
N ILE A 8 1.55 -2.73 -17.44
CA ILE A 8 1.66 -1.27 -17.39
C ILE A 8 0.39 -0.61 -17.94
N ALA A 9 -0.08 -1.02 -19.10
CA ALA A 9 -1.27 -0.43 -19.73
C ALA A 9 -2.52 -0.58 -18.87
N SER A 10 -2.76 -1.77 -18.33
CA SER A 10 -3.90 -2.05 -17.44
C SER A 10 -3.77 -1.29 -16.13
N ASN A 11 -2.57 -1.26 -15.55
CA ASN A 11 -2.29 -0.55 -14.30
C ASN A 11 -2.51 0.95 -14.42
N LEU A 12 -2.01 1.57 -15.50
CA LEU A 12 -2.22 2.99 -15.76
C LEU A 12 -3.70 3.34 -15.89
N ARG A 13 -4.46 2.57 -16.66
CA ARG A 13 -5.89 2.77 -16.84
C ARG A 13 -6.66 2.63 -15.52
N PHE A 14 -6.33 1.61 -14.74
CA PHE A 14 -6.92 1.35 -13.45
C PHE A 14 -6.64 2.50 -12.47
N LEU A 15 -5.37 2.88 -12.31
CA LEU A 15 -4.94 3.93 -11.37
C LEU A 15 -5.54 5.29 -11.73
N ARG A 16 -5.58 5.65 -13.01
CA ARG A 16 -6.23 6.89 -13.46
C ARG A 16 -7.73 6.88 -13.12
N SER A 17 -8.41 5.77 -13.38
CA SER A 17 -9.83 5.63 -13.07
C SER A 17 -10.11 5.69 -11.56
N GLN A 18 -9.28 5.05 -10.74
CA GLN A 18 -9.37 5.14 -9.28
C GLN A 18 -9.22 6.58 -8.77
N ASN A 19 -8.32 7.33 -9.37
CA ASN A 19 -8.10 8.74 -9.04
C ASN A 19 -9.13 9.67 -9.70
N ARG A 20 -10.13 9.12 -10.41
CA ARG A 20 -11.20 9.87 -11.09
C ARG A 20 -10.69 10.92 -12.07
N MET A 21 -9.55 10.67 -12.69
CA MET A 21 -8.93 11.57 -13.66
C MET A 21 -9.31 11.17 -15.08
N SER A 22 -9.47 12.17 -15.96
CA SER A 22 -9.45 11.98 -17.42
C SER A 22 -8.02 11.75 -17.92
N GLN A 23 -7.86 11.23 -19.14
CA GLN A 23 -6.54 11.15 -19.79
C GLN A 23 -5.91 12.53 -19.99
N GLU A 24 -6.72 13.55 -20.20
CA GLU A 24 -6.28 14.94 -20.33
C GLU A 24 -5.67 15.46 -19.04
N GLU A 25 -6.40 15.32 -17.92
CA GLU A 25 -5.92 15.73 -16.60
C GLU A 25 -4.64 15.01 -16.17
N ALA A 26 -4.55 13.69 -16.43
CA ALA A 26 -3.33 12.95 -16.14
C ALA A 26 -2.15 13.45 -16.99
N ALA A 27 -2.39 13.68 -18.28
CA ALA A 27 -1.38 14.21 -19.21
C ALA A 27 -0.87 15.59 -18.80
N GLU A 28 -1.78 16.49 -18.42
CA GLU A 28 -1.44 17.83 -17.96
C GLU A 28 -0.55 17.78 -16.70
N LYS A 29 -0.92 16.92 -15.74
CA LYS A 29 -0.18 16.79 -14.47
C LYS A 29 1.26 16.31 -14.64
N ILE A 30 1.53 15.47 -15.62
CA ILE A 30 2.89 14.95 -15.88
C ILE A 30 3.60 15.63 -17.08
N GLY A 31 2.97 16.64 -17.68
CA GLY A 31 3.58 17.45 -18.75
C GLY A 31 3.71 16.75 -20.10
N VAL A 32 2.78 15.85 -20.45
CA VAL A 32 2.75 15.15 -21.73
C VAL A 32 1.45 15.41 -22.50
N THR A 33 1.31 14.87 -23.70
CA THR A 33 0.06 14.98 -24.46
C THR A 33 -0.94 13.91 -24.04
N ARG A 34 -2.25 14.23 -24.12
CA ARG A 34 -3.31 13.23 -23.94
C ARG A 34 -3.12 12.00 -24.83
N GLN A 35 -2.65 12.21 -26.08
CA GLN A 35 -2.40 11.12 -27.02
C GLN A 35 -1.30 10.15 -26.53
N ALA A 36 -0.28 10.65 -25.83
CA ALA A 36 0.75 9.80 -25.23
C ALA A 36 0.13 8.90 -24.15
N VAL A 37 -0.64 9.47 -23.22
CA VAL A 37 -1.36 8.71 -22.17
C VAL A 37 -2.28 7.66 -22.80
N ALA A 38 -3.05 8.03 -23.82
CA ALA A 38 -3.95 7.11 -24.51
C ALA A 38 -3.19 5.92 -25.14
N LYS A 39 -2.05 6.17 -25.79
CA LYS A 39 -1.21 5.10 -26.37
C LYS A 39 -0.64 4.17 -25.30
N TRP A 40 -0.22 4.70 -24.15
CA TRP A 40 0.29 3.90 -23.04
C TRP A 40 -0.81 3.01 -22.44
N GLU A 41 -1.98 3.57 -22.19
CA GLU A 41 -3.14 2.82 -21.67
C GLU A 41 -3.69 1.78 -22.65
N ASN A 42 -3.54 1.98 -23.95
CA ASN A 42 -3.93 1.01 -24.97
C ASN A 42 -2.85 -0.05 -25.24
N GLY A 43 -1.64 0.14 -24.71
CA GLY A 43 -0.51 -0.75 -24.95
C GLY A 43 0.15 -0.54 -26.32
N ASP A 44 -0.17 0.55 -27.03
CA ASP A 44 0.41 0.89 -28.34
C ASP A 44 1.88 1.33 -28.21
N SER A 45 2.24 1.90 -27.06
CA SER A 45 3.61 2.28 -26.70
C SER A 45 3.80 2.18 -25.18
N LEU A 46 5.06 2.27 -24.75
CA LEU A 46 5.39 2.32 -23.33
C LEU A 46 5.82 3.75 -22.96
N PRO A 47 5.50 4.22 -21.74
CA PRO A 47 6.15 5.40 -21.20
C PRO A 47 7.64 5.13 -21.00
N ASP A 48 8.48 6.14 -21.19
CA ASP A 48 9.87 6.07 -20.77
C ASP A 48 10.00 6.09 -19.25
N ILE A 49 11.21 5.87 -18.74
CA ILE A 49 11.44 5.72 -17.30
C ILE A 49 11.06 6.99 -16.51
N LEU A 50 11.28 8.18 -17.07
CA LEU A 50 10.95 9.44 -16.40
C LEU A 50 9.44 9.64 -16.34
N ASN A 51 8.73 9.28 -17.39
CA ASN A 51 7.27 9.29 -17.41
C ASN A 51 6.68 8.21 -16.49
N CYS A 52 7.30 7.04 -16.39
CA CYS A 52 6.91 6.03 -15.42
C CYS A 52 7.06 6.54 -13.98
N GLU A 53 8.15 7.23 -13.66
CA GLU A 53 8.38 7.82 -12.34
C GLU A 53 7.33 8.89 -12.04
N ALA A 54 7.08 9.81 -12.97
CA ALA A 54 6.06 10.85 -12.82
C ALA A 54 4.64 10.26 -12.63
N LEU A 55 4.30 9.18 -13.35
CA LEU A 55 3.03 8.47 -13.20
C LEU A 55 2.92 7.74 -11.86
N ALA A 56 4.01 7.11 -11.40
CA ALA A 56 4.06 6.45 -10.09
C ALA A 56 3.87 7.46 -8.95
N GLU A 57 4.47 8.65 -9.04
CA GLU A 57 4.26 9.75 -8.10
C GLU A 57 2.83 10.30 -8.17
N LEU A 58 2.31 10.53 -9.37
CA LEU A 58 0.95 11.04 -9.59
C LEU A 58 -0.11 10.15 -8.94
N TYR A 59 0.07 8.83 -9.02
CA TYR A 59 -0.88 7.84 -8.53
C TYR A 59 -0.54 7.30 -7.13
N ASP A 60 0.51 7.81 -6.48
CA ASP A 60 0.98 7.36 -5.16
C ASP A 60 1.23 5.85 -5.08
N VAL A 61 1.89 5.30 -6.09
CA VAL A 61 2.30 3.89 -6.14
C VAL A 61 3.81 3.75 -6.29
N SER A 62 4.36 2.55 -6.04
CA SER A 62 5.77 2.31 -6.34
C SER A 62 5.98 2.14 -7.85
N LEU A 63 7.16 2.54 -8.35
CA LEU A 63 7.51 2.33 -9.75
C LEU A 63 7.50 0.83 -10.11
N ASN A 64 7.93 -0.02 -9.20
CA ASN A 64 7.91 -1.46 -9.39
C ASN A 64 6.47 -1.98 -9.55
N ASP A 65 5.55 -1.54 -8.70
CA ASP A 65 4.15 -1.95 -8.78
C ASP A 65 3.49 -1.40 -10.05
N LEU A 66 3.78 -0.16 -10.44
CA LEU A 66 3.28 0.40 -11.70
C LEU A 66 3.64 -0.49 -12.90
N VAL A 67 4.85 -1.06 -12.91
CA VAL A 67 5.39 -1.82 -14.04
C VAL A 67 5.01 -3.30 -13.97
N GLN A 68 5.07 -3.92 -12.80
CA GLN A 68 5.04 -5.38 -12.65
C GLN A 68 3.78 -5.92 -11.96
N TYR A 69 3.03 -5.07 -11.26
CA TYR A 69 1.88 -5.54 -10.49
C TYR A 69 0.83 -6.18 -11.39
N ASP A 70 0.39 -7.37 -11.02
CA ASP A 70 -0.69 -8.08 -11.67
C ASP A 70 -1.85 -8.28 -10.67
N PRO A 71 -2.95 -7.53 -10.81
CA PRO A 71 -4.09 -7.66 -9.90
C PRO A 71 -4.74 -9.05 -9.93
N GLU A 72 -4.58 -9.82 -11.00
CA GLU A 72 -5.13 -11.18 -11.11
C GLU A 72 -4.29 -12.17 -10.29
N ASP A 73 -2.96 -12.04 -10.34
CA ASP A 73 -2.05 -12.88 -9.57
C ASP A 73 -2.10 -12.54 -8.07
N GLU A 74 -2.20 -11.26 -7.73
CA GLU A 74 -2.20 -10.78 -6.34
C GLU A 74 -3.60 -10.81 -5.69
N GLY A 75 -4.66 -10.96 -6.48
CA GLY A 75 -6.04 -11.01 -6.01
C GLY A 75 -6.59 -9.70 -5.44
N MET A 76 -5.89 -8.59 -5.67
CA MET A 76 -6.25 -7.26 -5.17
C MET A 76 -5.73 -6.14 -6.06
N PRO A 77 -6.30 -4.92 -5.97
CA PRO A 77 -5.81 -3.75 -6.68
C PRO A 77 -4.41 -3.34 -6.23
N ILE A 78 -3.68 -2.59 -7.08
CA ILE A 78 -2.38 -2.00 -6.76
C ILE A 78 -2.48 -1.21 -5.45
N PRO A 79 -1.66 -1.53 -4.43
CA PRO A 79 -1.68 -0.78 -3.18
C PRO A 79 -1.01 0.58 -3.35
N PRO A 80 -1.40 1.59 -2.57
CA PRO A 80 -0.66 2.85 -2.47
C PRO A 80 0.79 2.61 -2.03
N LYS A 81 1.68 3.53 -2.40
CA LYS A 81 3.10 3.49 -2.02
C LYS A 81 3.25 3.28 -0.50
N ASN A 82 4.13 2.36 -0.13
CA ASN A 82 4.37 1.98 1.27
C ASN A 82 3.17 1.34 2.00
N LYS A 83 2.13 0.93 1.28
CA LYS A 83 1.07 0.08 1.82
C LYS A 83 1.29 -1.35 1.34
N HIS A 84 1.13 -2.31 2.25
CA HIS A 84 1.40 -3.71 1.97
C HIS A 84 0.23 -4.57 2.48
N LEU A 85 -0.22 -5.51 1.67
CA LEU A 85 -1.02 -6.62 2.14
C LEU A 85 -0.08 -7.77 2.49
N PHE A 86 -0.03 -8.16 3.74
CA PHE A 86 0.84 -9.25 4.21
C PHE A 86 0.16 -10.61 4.21
N GLY A 87 -1.08 -10.70 3.77
CA GLY A 87 -1.86 -11.93 3.70
C GLY A 87 -2.98 -11.97 4.74
N VAL A 88 -3.63 -13.13 4.82
CA VAL A 88 -4.72 -13.41 5.75
C VAL A 88 -4.20 -14.27 6.89
N VAL A 89 -4.57 -13.94 8.12
CA VAL A 89 -4.26 -14.74 9.31
C VAL A 89 -5.54 -15.22 9.99
N THR A 90 -5.47 -16.39 10.60
CA THR A 90 -6.61 -16.95 11.34
C THR A 90 -6.44 -16.65 12.82
N LEU A 91 -7.52 -16.18 13.45
CA LEU A 91 -7.58 -15.99 14.89
C LEU A 91 -7.67 -17.37 15.57
N GLY A 92 -6.73 -17.67 16.44
CA GLY A 92 -6.75 -18.89 17.24
C GLY A 92 -7.79 -18.83 18.38
N GLU A 93 -8.07 -20.00 18.99
CA GLU A 93 -9.10 -20.14 20.04
C GLU A 93 -8.87 -19.23 21.27
N ARG A 94 -7.61 -18.87 21.53
CA ARG A 94 -7.25 -17.95 22.64
C ARG A 94 -7.16 -16.49 22.21
N GLY A 95 -7.61 -16.15 21.00
CA GLY A 95 -7.52 -14.80 20.49
C GLY A 95 -6.14 -14.40 19.94
N GLN A 96 -5.20 -15.35 19.75
CA GLN A 96 -3.88 -15.07 19.18
C GLN A 96 -3.89 -15.14 17.66
N ILE A 97 -3.01 -14.35 17.04
CA ILE A 97 -2.66 -14.42 15.60
C ILE A 97 -1.16 -14.62 15.43
N VAL A 98 -0.76 -15.24 14.34
CA VAL A 98 0.65 -15.30 13.93
C VAL A 98 0.87 -14.27 12.84
N LEU A 99 1.72 -13.28 13.10
CA LEU A 99 2.08 -12.28 12.10
C LEU A 99 2.85 -12.92 10.96
N PRO A 100 2.49 -12.64 9.68
CA PRO A 100 3.23 -13.12 8.53
C PRO A 100 4.71 -12.78 8.61
N LYS A 101 5.57 -13.70 8.13
CA LYS A 101 7.02 -13.50 8.17
C LYS A 101 7.43 -12.20 7.46
N THR A 102 6.86 -11.95 6.27
CA THR A 102 7.13 -10.74 5.48
C THR A 102 6.81 -9.45 6.25
N ALA A 103 5.72 -9.42 7.03
CA ALA A 103 5.40 -8.29 7.89
C ALA A 103 6.47 -8.12 8.98
N ARG A 104 6.84 -9.21 9.66
CA ARG A 104 7.88 -9.17 10.70
C ARG A 104 9.23 -8.70 10.17
N ASP A 105 9.62 -9.16 8.99
CA ASP A 105 10.90 -8.80 8.36
C ASP A 105 10.92 -7.32 7.96
N ILE A 106 9.85 -6.81 7.34
CA ILE A 106 9.75 -5.40 6.90
C ILE A 106 9.75 -4.45 8.11
N PHE A 107 8.97 -4.76 9.13
CA PHE A 107 8.89 -3.96 10.36
C PHE A 107 9.99 -4.30 11.38
N LYS A 108 10.90 -5.26 11.06
CA LYS A 108 12.02 -5.70 11.92
C LYS A 108 11.56 -6.17 13.30
N LEU A 109 10.38 -6.75 13.39
CA LEU A 109 9.81 -7.23 14.65
C LEU A 109 10.56 -8.46 15.16
N GLN A 110 10.90 -8.45 16.44
CA GLN A 110 11.61 -9.52 17.14
C GLN A 110 10.74 -10.12 18.26
N PRO A 111 11.00 -11.36 18.67
CA PRO A 111 10.38 -11.92 19.87
C PRO A 111 10.60 -11.01 21.09
N GLY A 112 9.53 -10.67 21.78
CA GLY A 112 9.55 -9.74 22.93
C GLY A 112 9.14 -8.31 22.58
N ASP A 113 9.05 -7.94 21.30
CA ASP A 113 8.52 -6.64 20.91
C ASP A 113 7.04 -6.52 21.28
N THR A 114 6.64 -5.32 21.66
CA THR A 114 5.27 -5.01 22.02
C THR A 114 4.57 -4.25 20.91
N LEU A 115 3.31 -4.60 20.67
CA LEU A 115 2.45 -3.96 19.69
C LEU A 115 1.25 -3.32 20.38
N VAL A 116 0.91 -2.12 19.94
CA VAL A 116 -0.32 -1.43 20.33
C VAL A 116 -1.43 -1.88 19.40
N VAL A 117 -2.54 -2.31 19.95
CA VAL A 117 -3.74 -2.66 19.20
C VAL A 117 -4.68 -1.48 19.23
N LEU A 118 -4.96 -0.91 18.07
CA LEU A 118 -5.91 0.18 17.89
C LEU A 118 -7.17 -0.34 17.21
N GLY A 119 -8.33 0.21 17.56
CA GLY A 119 -9.60 -0.16 16.96
C GLY A 119 -10.42 1.05 16.56
N ASP A 120 -11.07 0.97 15.40
CA ASP A 120 -12.13 1.89 14.96
C ASP A 120 -13.46 1.13 14.97
N THR A 121 -14.39 1.61 15.76
CA THR A 121 -15.75 1.03 15.87
C THR A 121 -16.79 1.77 15.04
N ASN A 122 -16.35 2.76 14.23
CA ASN A 122 -17.25 3.45 13.31
C ASN A 122 -17.84 2.44 12.30
N PRO A 123 -19.18 2.33 12.20
CA PRO A 123 -19.81 1.36 11.28
C PRO A 123 -19.43 1.53 9.80
N ALA A 124 -19.00 2.72 9.41
CA ALA A 124 -18.57 3.00 8.04
C ALA A 124 -17.12 2.53 7.74
N THR A 125 -16.27 2.47 8.78
CA THR A 125 -14.84 2.16 8.65
C THR A 125 -14.33 1.26 9.79
N PRO A 126 -15.04 0.16 10.13
CA PRO A 126 -14.63 -0.66 11.27
C PRO A 126 -13.30 -1.36 10.97
N GLY A 127 -12.44 -1.43 11.97
CA GLY A 127 -11.18 -2.13 11.79
C GLY A 127 -10.28 -2.12 13.02
N MET A 128 -9.23 -2.92 12.94
CA MET A 128 -8.15 -2.93 13.92
C MET A 128 -6.81 -2.76 13.22
N ALA A 129 -5.90 -2.08 13.89
CA ALA A 129 -4.52 -1.92 13.45
C ALA A 129 -3.56 -2.34 14.56
N LEU A 130 -2.44 -2.93 14.16
CA LEU A 130 -1.29 -3.21 15.02
C LEU A 130 -0.21 -2.18 14.73
N VAL A 131 0.28 -1.50 15.73
CA VAL A 131 1.33 -0.49 15.60
C VAL A 131 2.47 -0.87 16.53
N ASP A 132 3.71 -0.81 16.05
CA ASP A 132 4.88 -0.95 16.91
C ASP A 132 4.84 0.10 18.04
N SER A 133 5.07 -0.35 19.28
CA SER A 133 4.92 0.50 20.47
C SER A 133 5.84 1.73 20.46
N GLN A 134 7.06 1.59 19.95
CA GLN A 134 7.99 2.71 19.86
C GLN A 134 7.55 3.74 18.80
N SER A 135 7.03 3.27 17.68
CA SER A 135 6.46 4.14 16.66
C SER A 135 5.22 4.86 17.16
N PHE A 136 4.37 4.18 17.90
CA PHE A 136 3.19 4.78 18.53
C PHE A 136 3.57 5.88 19.52
N LEU A 137 4.55 5.63 20.40
CA LEU A 137 5.05 6.63 21.36
C LEU A 137 5.65 7.85 20.64
N ARG A 138 6.38 7.64 19.54
CA ARG A 138 6.90 8.76 18.74
C ARG A 138 5.79 9.61 18.12
N MET A 139 4.70 8.99 17.68
CA MET A 139 3.56 9.69 17.05
C MET A 139 2.70 10.47 18.06
N THR A 140 2.54 9.94 19.27
CA THR A 140 1.65 10.49 20.30
C THR A 140 2.38 11.35 21.34
N GLY A 141 3.70 11.40 21.28
CA GLY A 141 4.52 11.98 22.35
C GLY A 141 4.46 11.16 23.63
N HIS A 142 5.21 11.57 24.66
CA HIS A 142 5.29 10.86 25.93
C HIS A 142 3.99 10.84 26.76
N ALA A 143 2.92 11.46 26.27
CA ALA A 143 1.65 11.55 26.99
C ALA A 143 0.98 10.19 27.29
N VAL A 144 1.39 9.12 26.60
CA VAL A 144 0.85 7.76 26.77
C VAL A 144 1.85 6.75 27.34
N GLU A 145 3.03 7.20 27.80
CA GLU A 145 4.04 6.30 28.41
C GLU A 145 3.50 5.50 29.61
N SER A 146 2.54 6.05 30.35
CA SER A 146 1.90 5.37 31.49
C SER A 146 1.16 4.10 31.07
N ILE A 147 0.58 4.04 29.87
CA ILE A 147 -0.16 2.86 29.38
C ILE A 147 0.76 1.64 29.21
N PHE A 148 2.06 1.85 28.99
CA PHE A 148 3.04 0.78 28.78
C PHE A 148 3.73 0.34 30.07
N ARG A 149 3.70 1.14 31.14
CA ARG A 149 4.34 0.82 32.44
C ARG A 149 3.52 -0.10 33.32
N GLU A 150 2.20 -0.10 33.19
CA GLU A 150 1.31 -0.88 34.08
C GLU A 150 1.18 -2.38 33.73
N LYS A 151 1.75 -2.88 32.64
CA LYS A 151 1.68 -4.29 32.23
C LYS A 151 2.96 -5.10 32.42
N GLY A 152 3.97 -4.53 33.07
CA GLY A 152 5.23 -5.22 33.35
C GLY A 152 5.31 -5.96 34.71
N ASP A 153 4.31 -5.83 35.58
CA ASP A 153 4.29 -6.44 36.91
C ASP A 153 3.02 -7.30 37.10
N ASN A 154 2.98 -8.46 36.41
CA ASN A 154 2.16 -9.59 36.83
C ASN A 154 2.69 -10.90 36.26
#